data_9022ca4d4be2bc854ba01e9d49c61f8e
#
_entry.id   9022ca4d4be2bc854ba01e9d49c61f8e
#
_cell.length_a   1.000
_cell.length_b   1.000
_cell.length_c   1.000
_cell.angle_alpha   90.00
_cell.angle_beta   90.00
_cell.angle_gamma   90.00
#
_symmetry.space_group_name_H-M   'P 1'
#
loop_
_entity.id
_entity.type
_entity.pdbx_description
1 polymer ?
#
loop_
_entity_poly.entity_id
_entity_poly.type
_entity_poly.pdbx_seq_one_letter_code
_entity_poly.pdbx_strand_id
1 'polypeptide(L)'
;MSRLSVNINKIATLRNARGGDVPNLVKVALDCEKFGAQGITIHPRPDERHIRYKDVYDLKKVVTTEFNIEGYPNQKFIDLVLDVKPEQVTLVPDPPGVLTSNAGWKVTEQKDFLNKVLIKFKEAGIRS
;
A
#
# COMPACT_ATOMS: atom_id res chain seq x y z
N MET A 1 -9.82 -0.95 20.47
CA MET A 1 -10.24 0.32 19.82
C MET A 1 -9.70 0.38 18.40
N SER A 2 -10.57 0.73 17.47
CA SER A 2 -10.17 0.88 16.07
C SER A 2 -9.29 2.11 15.87
N ARG A 3 -8.37 2.01 14.90
CA ARG A 3 -7.48 3.11 14.51
C ARG A 3 -7.79 3.55 13.09
N LEU A 4 -7.68 4.85 12.83
CA LEU A 4 -7.93 5.43 11.52
C LEU A 4 -6.67 5.38 10.66
N SER A 5 -6.71 4.66 9.57
CA SER A 5 -5.70 4.74 8.51
C SER A 5 -6.26 5.52 7.31
N VAL A 6 -5.50 6.49 6.82
CA VAL A 6 -5.92 7.36 5.71
C VAL A 6 -5.26 6.91 4.41
N ASN A 7 -6.09 6.61 3.41
CA ASN A 7 -5.63 6.27 2.06
C ASN A 7 -5.35 7.55 1.27
N ILE A 8 -4.14 7.68 0.75
CA ILE A 8 -3.68 8.89 0.02
C ILE A 8 -3.45 8.65 -1.47
N ASN A 9 -3.97 7.55 -2.04
CA ASN A 9 -3.80 7.24 -3.46
C ASN A 9 -4.30 8.37 -4.37
N LYS A 10 -5.44 8.99 -4.05
CA LYS A 10 -6.03 10.06 -4.88
C LYS A 10 -5.18 11.32 -4.92
N ILE A 11 -4.42 11.59 -3.88
CA ILE A 11 -3.44 12.69 -3.86
C ILE A 11 -2.38 12.46 -4.92
N ALA A 12 -1.86 11.23 -5.01
CA ALA A 12 -0.90 10.85 -6.04
C ALA A 12 -1.51 10.92 -7.46
N THR A 13 -2.79 10.57 -7.61
CA THR A 13 -3.52 10.71 -8.88
C THR A 13 -3.53 12.17 -9.33
N LEU A 14 -3.87 13.10 -8.45
CA LEU A 14 -3.87 14.55 -8.76
C LEU A 14 -2.47 15.06 -9.12
N ARG A 15 -1.46 14.68 -8.35
CA ARG A 15 -0.07 15.03 -8.65
C ARG A 15 0.34 14.55 -10.05
N ASN A 16 0.05 13.31 -10.37
CA ASN A 16 0.43 12.72 -11.67
C ASN A 16 -0.30 13.39 -12.84
N ALA A 17 -1.58 13.73 -12.66
CA ALA A 17 -2.37 14.43 -13.67
C ALA A 17 -1.82 15.82 -13.99
N ARG A 18 -1.21 16.49 -12.99
CA ARG A 18 -0.59 17.80 -13.17
C ARG A 18 0.84 17.73 -13.74
N GLY A 19 1.45 16.55 -13.72
CA GLY A 19 2.80 16.33 -14.26
C GLY A 19 3.95 16.84 -13.40
N GLY A 20 3.67 17.33 -12.19
CA GLY A 20 4.69 17.86 -11.28
C GLY A 20 4.70 17.15 -9.92
N ASP A 21 4.95 17.92 -8.86
CA ASP A 21 4.99 17.44 -7.47
C ASP A 21 3.93 18.13 -6.60
N VAL A 22 2.84 18.59 -7.21
CA VAL A 22 1.74 19.25 -6.50
C VAL A 22 0.42 18.56 -6.84
N PRO A 23 -0.35 18.13 -5.83
CA PRO A 23 -0.05 18.15 -4.38
C PRO A 23 1.13 17.23 -4.01
N ASN A 24 1.95 17.66 -3.04
CA ASN A 24 3.09 16.88 -2.58
C ASN A 24 2.62 15.73 -1.68
N LEU A 25 2.91 14.50 -2.08
CA LEU A 25 2.40 13.30 -1.41
C LEU A 25 2.95 13.13 0.02
N VAL A 26 4.25 13.35 0.20
CA VAL A 26 4.91 13.24 1.51
C VAL A 26 4.34 14.28 2.48
N LYS A 27 4.18 15.53 2.01
CA LYS A 27 3.58 16.59 2.81
C LYS A 27 2.16 16.24 3.26
N VAL A 28 1.35 15.71 2.35
CA VAL A 28 -0.04 15.31 2.68
C VAL A 28 -0.05 14.20 3.71
N ALA A 29 0.82 13.20 3.60
CA ALA A 29 0.94 12.13 4.59
C ALA A 29 1.26 12.69 5.98
N LEU A 30 2.24 13.58 6.09
CA LEU A 30 2.61 14.24 7.34
C LEU A 30 1.48 15.10 7.90
N ASP A 31 0.76 15.83 7.04
CA ASP A 31 -0.39 16.61 7.45
C ASP A 31 -1.53 15.72 7.99
N CYS A 32 -1.78 14.58 7.35
CA CYS A 32 -2.75 13.60 7.84
C CYS A 32 -2.40 13.09 9.25
N GLU A 33 -1.14 12.76 9.49
CA GLU A 33 -0.67 12.36 10.81
C GLU A 33 -0.84 13.47 11.84
N LYS A 34 -0.48 14.69 11.47
CA LYS A 34 -0.65 15.90 12.32
C LYS A 34 -2.12 16.13 12.69
N PHE A 35 -3.05 15.83 11.79
CA PHE A 35 -4.49 15.96 12.01
C PHE A 35 -5.13 14.75 12.71
N GLY A 36 -4.35 13.77 13.12
CA GLY A 36 -4.80 12.66 13.95
C GLY A 36 -4.93 11.32 13.25
N ALA A 37 -4.47 11.18 12.00
CA ALA A 37 -4.40 9.86 11.35
C ALA A 37 -3.47 8.94 12.16
N GLN A 38 -3.90 7.71 12.35
CA GLN A 38 -3.15 6.70 13.10
C GLN A 38 -2.47 5.68 12.18
N GLY A 39 -2.61 5.88 10.88
CA GLY A 39 -1.96 5.12 9.84
C GLY A 39 -2.10 5.80 8.48
N ILE A 40 -1.20 5.44 7.56
CA ILE A 40 -1.23 5.87 6.17
C ILE A 40 -1.30 4.63 5.29
N THR A 41 -2.25 4.60 4.38
CA THR A 41 -2.46 3.49 3.45
C THR A 41 -2.18 3.94 2.02
N ILE A 42 -1.42 3.13 1.30
CA ILE A 42 -1.12 3.34 -0.12
C ILE A 42 -1.26 2.03 -0.91
N HIS A 43 -1.53 2.16 -2.22
CA HIS A 43 -1.58 1.03 -3.15
C HIS A 43 -0.67 1.32 -4.36
N PRO A 44 0.59 0.89 -4.34
CA PRO A 44 1.49 1.03 -5.48
C PRO A 44 1.13 -0.03 -6.54
N ARG A 45 0.28 0.33 -7.48
CA ARG A 45 -0.11 -0.57 -8.58
C ARG A 45 1.08 -0.79 -9.52
N PRO A 46 1.14 -1.94 -10.23
CA PRO A 46 2.24 -2.22 -11.15
C PRO A 46 2.40 -1.19 -12.27
N ASP A 47 1.30 -0.55 -12.68
CA ASP A 47 1.30 0.50 -13.72
C ASP A 47 1.64 1.90 -13.18
N GLU A 48 1.84 2.03 -11.87
CA GLU A 48 2.18 3.30 -11.20
C GLU A 48 1.24 4.46 -11.55
N ARG A 49 -0.05 4.17 -11.79
CA ARG A 49 -1.04 5.20 -12.19
C ARG A 49 -1.27 6.28 -11.14
N HIS A 50 -0.96 5.99 -9.88
CA HIS A 50 -1.01 6.97 -8.78
C HIS A 50 0.24 6.87 -7.91
N ILE A 51 0.30 6.01 -6.89
CA ILE A 51 1.50 5.78 -6.08
C ILE A 51 2.58 5.13 -6.97
N ARG A 52 3.76 5.73 -7.00
CA ARG A 52 4.95 5.18 -7.66
C ARG A 52 5.78 4.39 -6.67
N TYR A 53 6.61 3.47 -7.14
CA TYR A 53 7.50 2.71 -6.24
C TYR A 53 8.44 3.63 -5.45
N LYS A 54 8.92 4.71 -6.06
CA LYS A 54 9.71 5.73 -5.37
C LYS A 54 8.95 6.34 -4.19
N ASP A 55 7.66 6.60 -4.34
CA ASP A 55 6.81 7.16 -3.29
C ASP A 55 6.77 6.26 -2.06
N VAL A 56 6.77 4.94 -2.26
CA VAL A 56 6.74 3.96 -1.14
C VAL A 56 7.96 4.13 -0.25
N TYR A 57 9.14 4.25 -0.85
CA TYR A 57 10.39 4.46 -0.11
C TYR A 57 10.44 5.83 0.56
N ASP A 58 10.00 6.87 -0.13
CA ASP A 58 9.95 8.24 0.42
C ASP A 58 9.01 8.32 1.63
N LEU A 59 7.83 7.69 1.53
CA LEU A 59 6.85 7.66 2.62
C LEU A 59 7.35 6.82 3.81
N LYS A 60 8.00 5.69 3.55
CA LYS A 60 8.55 4.84 4.63
C LYS A 60 9.53 5.60 5.52
N LYS A 61 10.28 6.54 4.96
CA LYS A 61 11.24 7.36 5.71
C LYS A 61 10.60 8.36 6.67
N VAL A 62 9.37 8.79 6.39
CA VAL A 62 8.74 9.92 7.09
C VAL A 62 7.49 9.56 7.89
N VAL A 63 6.76 8.51 7.50
CA VAL A 63 5.55 8.07 8.22
C VAL A 63 5.95 7.50 9.58
N THR A 64 5.36 8.05 10.63
CA THR A 64 5.63 7.67 12.03
C THR A 64 4.52 6.82 12.64
N THR A 65 3.37 6.74 11.99
CA THR A 65 2.22 5.91 12.36
C THR A 65 2.27 4.57 11.62
N GLU A 66 1.20 3.78 11.64
CA GLU A 66 1.18 2.50 10.93
C GLU A 66 1.18 2.71 9.41
N PHE A 67 2.21 2.23 8.73
CA PHE A 67 2.29 2.23 7.28
C PHE A 67 1.68 0.94 6.72
N ASN A 68 0.62 1.06 5.94
CA ASN A 68 -0.07 -0.06 5.29
C ASN A 68 0.09 0.03 3.77
N ILE A 69 0.59 -1.05 3.17
CA ILE A 69 0.73 -1.16 1.72
C ILE A 69 -0.27 -2.18 1.19
N GLU A 70 -1.15 -1.75 0.29
CA GLU A 70 -2.10 -2.62 -0.39
C GLU A 70 -1.52 -3.09 -1.73
N GLY A 71 -1.84 -4.31 -2.12
CA GLY A 71 -1.46 -4.78 -3.45
C GLY A 71 -1.83 -6.22 -3.73
N TYR A 72 -1.80 -6.57 -5.03
CA TYR A 72 -1.90 -7.94 -5.50
C TYR A 72 -0.55 -8.64 -5.28
N PRO A 73 -0.53 -9.83 -4.66
CA PRO A 73 0.70 -10.48 -4.23
C PRO A 73 1.45 -11.20 -5.38
N ASN A 74 1.79 -10.47 -6.43
CA ASN A 74 2.76 -10.95 -7.40
C ASN A 74 4.18 -10.83 -6.83
N GLN A 75 5.16 -11.42 -7.49
CA GLN A 75 6.53 -11.45 -6.97
C GLN A 75 7.11 -10.05 -6.75
N LYS A 76 6.86 -9.12 -7.67
CA LYS A 76 7.35 -7.74 -7.57
C LYS A 76 6.80 -7.02 -6.33
N PHE A 77 5.52 -7.23 -6.03
CA PHE A 77 4.88 -6.68 -4.83
C PHE A 77 5.44 -7.29 -3.55
N ILE A 78 5.59 -8.62 -3.53
CA ILE A 78 6.15 -9.33 -2.39
C ILE A 78 7.57 -8.82 -2.09
N ASP A 79 8.40 -8.70 -3.12
CA ASP A 79 9.78 -8.19 -2.98
C ASP A 79 9.80 -6.76 -2.44
N LEU A 80 8.92 -5.89 -2.94
CA LEU A 80 8.78 -4.52 -2.44
C LEU A 80 8.42 -4.49 -0.96
N VAL A 81 7.42 -5.26 -0.55
CA VAL A 81 6.95 -5.30 0.85
C VAL A 81 8.04 -5.83 1.78
N LEU A 82 8.74 -6.89 1.37
CA LEU A 82 9.84 -7.46 2.17
C LEU A 82 11.03 -6.50 2.31
N ASP A 83 11.27 -5.67 1.30
CA ASP A 83 12.33 -4.66 1.32
C ASP A 83 11.94 -3.45 2.19
N VAL A 84 10.74 -2.93 2.01
CA VAL A 84 10.23 -1.75 2.74
C VAL A 84 9.89 -2.08 4.20
N LYS A 85 9.38 -3.27 4.46
CA LYS A 85 8.92 -3.72 5.80
C LYS A 85 7.94 -2.74 6.45
N PRO A 86 6.75 -2.54 5.85
CA PRO A 86 5.70 -1.76 6.49
C PRO A 86 5.18 -2.47 7.75
N GLU A 87 4.46 -1.76 8.59
CA GLU A 87 3.80 -2.36 9.76
C GLU A 87 2.69 -3.33 9.34
N GLN A 88 2.04 -3.03 8.21
CA GLN A 88 0.95 -3.86 7.69
C GLN A 88 0.98 -3.94 6.16
N VAL A 89 0.53 -5.06 5.63
CA VAL A 89 0.22 -5.26 4.22
C VAL A 89 -1.22 -5.72 4.08
N THR A 90 -1.93 -5.23 3.07
CA THR A 90 -3.29 -5.67 2.75
C THR A 90 -3.29 -6.28 1.35
N LEU A 91 -3.62 -7.55 1.25
CA LEU A 91 -3.63 -8.26 -0.03
C LEU A 91 -4.96 -8.03 -0.75
N VAL A 92 -4.90 -7.57 -1.98
CA VAL A 92 -6.06 -7.38 -2.84
C VAL A 92 -6.06 -8.41 -3.97
N PRO A 93 -7.24 -8.95 -4.36
CA PRO A 93 -7.33 -10.03 -5.33
C PRO A 93 -7.28 -9.57 -6.79
N ASP A 94 -7.15 -8.27 -7.04
CA ASP A 94 -7.22 -7.70 -8.39
C ASP A 94 -5.87 -7.83 -9.09
N PRO A 95 -5.77 -8.66 -10.16
CA PRO A 95 -4.55 -8.74 -10.94
C PRO A 95 -4.26 -7.43 -11.67
N PRO A 96 -3.02 -7.23 -12.17
CA PRO A 96 -2.67 -6.07 -12.99
C PRO A 96 -3.62 -5.87 -14.16
N GLY A 97 -3.95 -4.61 -14.46
CA GLY A 97 -4.83 -4.25 -15.58
C GLY A 97 -6.28 -4.01 -15.23
N VAL A 98 -6.72 -4.31 -14.01
CA VAL A 98 -8.08 -4.02 -13.54
C VAL A 98 -8.22 -2.52 -13.26
N LEU A 99 -9.34 -1.91 -13.70
CA LEU A 99 -9.58 -0.48 -13.53
C LEU A 99 -9.89 -0.12 -12.08
N THR A 100 -10.80 -0.86 -11.45
CA THR A 100 -11.18 -0.68 -10.04
C THR A 100 -11.30 -2.03 -9.34
N SER A 101 -11.05 -2.04 -8.02
CA SER A 101 -11.24 -3.23 -7.20
C SER A 101 -12.74 -3.49 -7.00
N ASN A 102 -13.20 -4.66 -7.42
CA ASN A 102 -14.60 -5.07 -7.33
C ASN A 102 -14.80 -6.54 -6.96
N ALA A 103 -13.74 -7.21 -6.51
CA ALA A 103 -13.76 -8.63 -6.18
C ALA A 103 -13.19 -8.90 -4.80
N GLY A 104 -13.58 -10.02 -4.20
CA GLY A 104 -12.99 -10.58 -3.00
C GLY A 104 -12.11 -11.80 -3.31
N TRP A 105 -11.34 -12.25 -2.35
CA TRP A 105 -10.55 -13.46 -2.47
C TRP A 105 -11.44 -14.70 -2.48
N LYS A 106 -11.15 -15.62 -3.39
CA LYS A 106 -11.72 -16.98 -3.38
C LYS A 106 -10.87 -17.85 -2.44
N VAL A 107 -11.05 -17.66 -1.16
CA VAL A 107 -10.16 -18.20 -0.13
C VAL A 107 -10.02 -19.73 -0.22
N THR A 108 -11.11 -20.43 -0.49
CA THR A 108 -11.09 -21.89 -0.60
C THR A 108 -10.20 -22.38 -1.76
N GLU A 109 -10.31 -21.70 -2.92
CA GLU A 109 -9.54 -22.07 -4.12
C GLU A 109 -8.09 -21.61 -4.05
N GLN A 110 -7.82 -20.49 -3.35
CA GLN A 110 -6.50 -19.84 -3.33
C GLN A 110 -5.76 -20.03 -1.99
N LYS A 111 -6.26 -20.92 -1.15
CA LYS A 111 -5.74 -21.15 0.21
C LYS A 111 -4.23 -21.38 0.25
N ASP A 112 -3.71 -22.29 -0.57
CA ASP A 112 -2.28 -22.64 -0.54
C ASP A 112 -1.41 -21.47 -0.98
N PHE A 113 -1.83 -20.74 -2.01
CA PHE A 113 -1.14 -19.54 -2.49
C PHE A 113 -1.11 -18.46 -1.41
N LEU A 114 -2.27 -18.15 -0.82
CA LEU A 114 -2.37 -17.15 0.24
C LEU A 114 -1.54 -17.54 1.46
N ASN A 115 -1.60 -18.78 1.89
CA ASN A 115 -0.80 -19.26 3.03
C ASN A 115 0.70 -19.05 2.83
N LYS A 116 1.22 -19.37 1.64
CA LYS A 116 2.64 -19.17 1.32
C LYS A 116 3.05 -17.70 1.43
N VAL A 117 2.22 -16.80 0.92
CA VAL A 117 2.47 -15.36 0.97
C VAL A 117 2.40 -14.83 2.40
N LEU A 118 1.35 -15.21 3.13
CA LEU A 118 1.12 -14.76 4.52
C LEU A 118 2.24 -15.22 5.46
N ILE A 119 2.75 -16.44 5.27
CA ILE A 119 3.89 -16.96 6.05
C ILE A 119 5.13 -16.09 5.83
N LYS A 120 5.44 -15.73 4.57
CA LYS A 120 6.58 -14.85 4.26
C LYS A 120 6.49 -13.52 5.00
N PHE A 121 5.32 -12.90 5.00
CA PHE A 121 5.11 -11.62 5.68
C PHE A 121 5.20 -11.76 7.20
N LYS A 122 4.60 -12.82 7.75
CA LYS A 122 4.68 -13.12 9.17
C LYS A 122 6.13 -13.32 9.64
N GLU A 123 6.92 -14.08 8.90
CA GLU A 123 8.34 -14.30 9.19
C GLU A 123 9.16 -13.01 9.14
N ALA A 124 8.75 -12.06 8.30
CA ALA A 124 9.36 -10.73 8.22
C ALA A 124 8.85 -9.74 9.28
N GLY A 125 7.93 -10.16 10.15
CA GLY A 125 7.35 -9.31 11.19
C GLY A 125 6.28 -8.33 10.68
N ILE A 126 5.70 -8.59 9.52
CA ILE A 126 4.69 -7.75 8.88
C ILE A 126 3.29 -8.34 9.13
N ARG A 127 2.38 -7.51 9.66
CA ARG A 127 0.97 -7.90 9.83
C ARG A 127 0.26 -7.90 8.48
N SER A 128 -0.57 -8.91 8.21
CA SER A 128 -1.31 -9.05 6.95
C SER A 128 -2.77 -9.47 7.17
#